data_f6c3c3bd15dd73479115e5602abaf1ae
#
_entry.id   f6c3c3bd15dd73479115e5602abaf1ae
#
_cell.length_a   1.000
_cell.length_b   1.000
_cell.length_c   1.000
_cell.angle_alpha   90.00
_cell.angle_beta   90.00
_cell.angle_gamma   90.00
#
_symmetry.space_group_name_H-M   'P 1'
#
loop_
_entity.id
_entity.type
_entity.pdbx_description
1 polymer ?
#
loop_
_entity_poly.entity_id
_entity_poly.type
_entity_poly.pdbx_seq_one_letter_code
_entity_poly.pdbx_strand_id
1 'polypeptide(L)'
;GSETLRGANKRLIYLGVSGFGTTGPMSANPAYDHVIQGLSGLTSMQGRDSEMKFINTLICDKITAYTVAQATTAALLARASTGKGQHIDISMLQSSLAFMWPDGMMHKTIEDQNGVIDMPPMSDYYQTLDLHDGSIAMAPLQDHHWNAILPMLGYPELLEDPRFNSMGGRLMHMDHVMEILRQPRTDHSVDEALKILTAADVPCAPCVARDDLKKHPQIEAIEALETYETPLHGALTVPRPPARFEGENASQAAPSPGLGEHSRGILETLGYSGKDIDALVAEGSVACG
;
A
#
# COMPACT_ATOMS: atom_id res chain seq x y z
N GLY A 1 -5.95 -27.90 -15.78
CA GLY A 1 -5.94 -27.40 -14.41
C GLY A 1 -4.63 -27.75 -13.68
N SER A 2 -4.51 -27.37 -12.40
CA SER A 2 -3.29 -27.56 -11.60
C SER A 2 -2.83 -29.03 -11.54
N GLU A 3 -3.75 -29.97 -11.42
CA GLU A 3 -3.42 -31.40 -11.34
C GLU A 3 -2.74 -31.93 -12.62
N THR A 4 -3.27 -31.57 -13.79
CA THR A 4 -2.72 -31.96 -15.08
C THR A 4 -1.30 -31.43 -15.26
N LEU A 5 -1.11 -30.14 -15.03
CA LEU A 5 0.19 -29.48 -15.21
C LEU A 5 1.24 -29.98 -14.19
N ARG A 6 0.86 -30.14 -12.94
CA ARG A 6 1.74 -30.67 -11.90
C ARG A 6 1.96 -32.17 -12.03
N GLY A 7 1.04 -32.88 -12.70
CA GLY A 7 1.23 -34.25 -13.14
C GLY A 7 2.38 -34.38 -14.15
N ALA A 8 2.41 -33.49 -15.12
CA ALA A 8 3.45 -33.42 -16.13
C ALA A 8 4.79 -32.89 -15.60
N ASN A 9 4.76 -31.94 -14.65
CA ASN A 9 5.97 -31.37 -14.05
C ASN A 9 5.86 -31.32 -12.52
N LYS A 10 6.51 -32.27 -11.85
CA LYS A 10 6.51 -32.36 -10.38
C LYS A 10 7.21 -31.19 -9.68
N ARG A 11 7.97 -30.40 -10.41
CA ARG A 11 8.65 -29.20 -9.92
C ARG A 11 7.83 -27.92 -10.13
N LEU A 12 6.68 -28.02 -10.79
CA LEU A 12 5.84 -26.86 -11.06
C LEU A 12 5.27 -26.28 -9.76
N ILE A 13 5.47 -24.99 -9.55
CA ILE A 13 4.73 -24.18 -8.58
C ILE A 13 3.51 -23.64 -9.33
N TYR A 14 2.33 -24.04 -8.90
CA TYR A 14 1.07 -23.58 -9.44
C TYR A 14 0.39 -22.70 -8.42
N LEU A 15 0.13 -21.44 -8.77
CA LEU A 15 -0.50 -20.49 -7.89
C LEU A 15 -1.84 -20.05 -8.49
N GLY A 16 -2.92 -20.25 -7.73
CA GLY A 16 -4.26 -19.80 -8.06
C GLY A 16 -4.64 -18.58 -7.25
N VAL A 17 -5.18 -17.55 -7.90
CA VAL A 17 -5.72 -16.37 -7.24
C VAL A 17 -7.23 -16.30 -7.47
N SER A 18 -7.98 -16.08 -6.40
CA SER A 18 -9.44 -15.95 -6.45
C SER A 18 -9.89 -14.71 -5.64
N GLY A 19 -11.10 -14.22 -5.89
CA GLY A 19 -11.66 -13.11 -5.12
C GLY A 19 -11.96 -13.51 -3.68
N PHE A 20 -12.80 -14.54 -3.50
CA PHE A 20 -13.36 -14.93 -2.21
C PHE A 20 -12.82 -16.25 -1.64
N GLY A 21 -11.92 -16.93 -2.35
CA GLY A 21 -11.46 -18.27 -2.02
C GLY A 21 -12.09 -19.33 -2.91
N THR A 22 -11.58 -20.58 -2.77
CA THR A 22 -12.00 -21.74 -3.59
C THR A 22 -13.24 -22.45 -3.03
N THR A 23 -13.70 -22.07 -1.84
CA THR A 23 -14.85 -22.67 -1.14
C THR A 23 -15.75 -21.58 -0.56
N GLY A 24 -16.94 -21.97 -0.10
CA GLY A 24 -17.90 -21.07 0.51
C GLY A 24 -18.92 -20.48 -0.47
N PRO A 25 -19.92 -19.75 0.05
CA PRO A 25 -21.08 -19.31 -0.74
C PRO A 25 -20.76 -18.33 -1.86
N MET A 26 -19.63 -17.64 -1.77
CA MET A 26 -19.20 -16.63 -2.74
C MET A 26 -18.07 -17.09 -3.66
N SER A 27 -17.66 -18.35 -3.58
CA SER A 27 -16.49 -18.87 -4.35
C SER A 27 -16.60 -18.72 -5.88
N ALA A 28 -17.82 -18.72 -6.40
CA ALA A 28 -18.09 -18.54 -7.83
C ALA A 28 -18.44 -17.09 -8.22
N ASN A 29 -18.49 -16.17 -7.26
CA ASN A 29 -18.88 -14.79 -7.53
C ASN A 29 -17.73 -14.01 -8.19
N PRO A 30 -18.04 -13.09 -9.11
CA PRO A 30 -17.04 -12.15 -9.62
C PRO A 30 -16.58 -11.19 -8.52
N ALA A 31 -15.30 -10.82 -8.54
CA ALA A 31 -14.71 -9.91 -7.60
C ALA A 31 -13.83 -8.87 -8.29
N TYR A 32 -13.87 -7.67 -7.76
CA TYR A 32 -12.94 -6.58 -8.03
C TYR A 32 -12.52 -5.94 -6.71
N ASP A 33 -11.49 -5.13 -6.73
CA ASP A 33 -10.92 -4.48 -5.54
C ASP A 33 -11.97 -3.91 -4.58
N HIS A 34 -12.84 -3.04 -5.06
CA HIS A 34 -13.83 -2.36 -4.21
C HIS A 34 -14.87 -3.30 -3.59
N VAL A 35 -15.16 -4.42 -4.23
CA VAL A 35 -16.04 -5.46 -3.66
C VAL A 35 -15.36 -6.12 -2.46
N ILE A 36 -14.07 -6.38 -2.58
CA ILE A 36 -13.26 -6.94 -1.50
C ILE A 36 -13.05 -5.93 -0.38
N GLN A 37 -12.82 -4.64 -0.69
CA GLN A 37 -12.77 -3.60 0.33
C GLN A 37 -14.05 -3.60 1.19
N GLY A 38 -15.23 -3.72 0.55
CA GLY A 38 -16.51 -3.76 1.25
C GLY A 38 -16.65 -4.96 2.20
N LEU A 39 -16.24 -6.15 1.74
CA LEU A 39 -16.43 -7.38 2.53
C LEU A 39 -15.33 -7.58 3.59
N SER A 40 -14.13 -7.05 3.38
CA SER A 40 -13.01 -7.22 4.31
C SER A 40 -13.05 -6.30 5.53
N GLY A 41 -13.99 -5.35 5.60
CA GLY A 41 -14.08 -4.36 6.67
C GLY A 41 -13.24 -3.08 6.44
N LEU A 42 -12.47 -3.01 5.36
CA LEU A 42 -11.65 -1.82 5.04
C LEU A 42 -12.51 -0.55 4.88
N THR A 43 -13.72 -0.68 4.33
CA THR A 43 -14.63 0.47 4.19
C THR A 43 -15.14 1.00 5.53
N SER A 44 -15.43 0.10 6.48
CA SER A 44 -15.84 0.47 7.83
C SER A 44 -14.69 1.13 8.58
N MET A 45 -13.48 0.56 8.50
CA MET A 45 -12.28 1.12 9.13
C MET A 45 -11.96 2.52 8.57
N GLN A 46 -12.02 2.72 7.24
CA GLN A 46 -11.78 4.02 6.61
C GLN A 46 -12.84 5.06 6.97
N GLY A 47 -14.09 4.64 7.16
CA GLY A 47 -15.22 5.50 7.52
C GLY A 47 -15.47 5.63 9.03
N ARG A 48 -14.62 5.08 9.87
CA ARG A 48 -14.74 5.10 11.34
C ARG A 48 -16.05 4.51 11.86
N ASP A 49 -16.45 3.36 11.33
CA ASP A 49 -17.67 2.61 11.66
C ASP A 49 -19.01 3.37 11.47
N SER A 50 -18.97 4.68 11.32
CA SER A 50 -20.16 5.53 11.14
C SER A 50 -20.54 5.75 9.68
N GLU A 51 -19.59 5.57 8.77
CA GLU A 51 -19.75 5.78 7.33
C GLU A 51 -18.87 4.81 6.55
N MET A 52 -19.42 4.12 5.55
CA MET A 52 -18.64 3.23 4.69
C MET A 52 -17.89 4.05 3.65
N LYS A 53 -16.54 4.09 3.73
CA LYS A 53 -15.69 4.82 2.80
C LYS A 53 -14.68 3.92 2.13
N PHE A 54 -14.56 4.01 0.81
CA PHE A 54 -13.49 3.33 0.07
C PHE A 54 -12.15 4.04 0.27
N ILE A 55 -11.09 3.23 0.33
CA ILE A 55 -9.73 3.74 0.12
C ILE A 55 -9.60 4.02 -1.39
N ASN A 56 -9.26 5.25 -1.77
CA ASN A 56 -9.20 5.70 -3.16
C ASN A 56 -7.97 5.16 -3.91
N THR A 57 -7.75 3.86 -3.83
CA THR A 57 -6.73 3.12 -4.58
C THR A 57 -7.14 1.65 -4.66
N LEU A 58 -6.57 0.89 -5.59
CA LEU A 58 -6.76 -0.56 -5.71
C LEU A 58 -5.94 -1.28 -4.63
N ILE A 59 -6.34 -1.11 -3.36
CA ILE A 59 -5.56 -1.57 -2.21
C ILE A 59 -5.56 -3.09 -2.07
N CYS A 60 -6.73 -3.74 -2.28
CA CYS A 60 -6.86 -5.20 -2.17
C CYS A 60 -6.09 -5.93 -3.27
N ASP A 61 -6.10 -5.40 -4.50
CA ASP A 61 -5.30 -5.92 -5.62
C ASP A 61 -3.80 -5.87 -5.28
N LYS A 62 -3.32 -4.73 -4.77
CA LYS A 62 -1.91 -4.54 -4.39
C LYS A 62 -1.48 -5.44 -3.25
N ILE A 63 -2.30 -5.55 -2.18
CA ILE A 63 -2.06 -6.46 -1.06
C ILE A 63 -1.95 -7.91 -1.56
N THR A 64 -2.88 -8.30 -2.43
CA THR A 64 -2.87 -9.63 -3.04
C THR A 64 -1.62 -9.85 -3.89
N ALA A 65 -1.20 -8.86 -4.68
CA ALA A 65 0.01 -8.95 -5.49
C ALA A 65 1.27 -9.15 -4.63
N TYR A 66 1.41 -8.42 -3.52
CA TYR A 66 2.51 -8.63 -2.58
C TYR A 66 2.44 -10.01 -1.90
N THR A 67 1.25 -10.49 -1.54
CA THR A 67 1.04 -11.84 -1.00
C THR A 67 1.45 -12.91 -2.00
N VAL A 68 1.09 -12.74 -3.27
CA VAL A 68 1.50 -13.63 -4.39
C VAL A 68 3.02 -13.66 -4.53
N ALA A 69 3.68 -12.50 -4.55
CA ALA A 69 5.13 -12.42 -4.67
C ALA A 69 5.84 -13.13 -3.50
N GLN A 70 5.38 -12.88 -2.27
CA GLN A 70 5.89 -13.52 -1.06
C GLN A 70 5.71 -15.05 -1.09
N ALA A 71 4.51 -15.52 -1.41
CA ALA A 71 4.21 -16.95 -1.48
C ALA A 71 5.01 -17.65 -2.59
N THR A 72 5.17 -17.00 -3.74
CA THR A 72 5.99 -17.52 -4.85
C THR A 72 7.46 -17.65 -4.44
N THR A 73 8.02 -16.62 -3.81
CA THR A 73 9.40 -16.64 -3.33
C THR A 73 9.63 -17.75 -2.29
N ALA A 74 8.72 -17.89 -1.34
CA ALA A 74 8.75 -18.96 -0.35
C ALA A 74 8.67 -20.36 -1.00
N ALA A 75 7.82 -20.53 -2.01
CA ALA A 75 7.69 -21.78 -2.74
C ALA A 75 8.93 -22.10 -3.59
N LEU A 76 9.58 -21.09 -4.16
CA LEU A 76 10.84 -21.25 -4.88
C LEU A 76 11.96 -21.70 -3.94
N LEU A 77 12.05 -21.13 -2.77
CA LEU A 77 13.02 -21.51 -1.73
C LEU A 77 12.75 -22.95 -1.24
N ALA A 78 11.50 -23.29 -0.96
CA ALA A 78 11.13 -24.66 -0.58
C ALA A 78 11.43 -25.66 -1.69
N ARG A 79 11.20 -25.31 -2.97
CA ARG A 79 11.54 -26.14 -4.13
C ARG A 79 13.05 -26.34 -4.27
N ALA A 80 13.87 -25.34 -3.93
CA ALA A 80 15.33 -25.48 -3.98
C ALA A 80 15.82 -26.56 -3.00
N SER A 81 15.23 -26.67 -1.82
CA SER A 81 15.60 -27.68 -0.81
C SER A 81 14.92 -29.05 -1.03
N THR A 82 13.66 -29.07 -1.45
CA THR A 82 12.88 -30.32 -1.56
C THR A 82 12.89 -30.95 -2.95
N GLY A 83 13.26 -30.21 -3.98
CA GLY A 83 13.14 -30.60 -5.38
C GLY A 83 11.70 -30.63 -5.93
N LYS A 84 10.70 -30.30 -5.12
CA LYS A 84 9.26 -30.45 -5.47
C LYS A 84 8.59 -29.08 -5.59
N GLY A 85 7.72 -28.95 -6.58
CA GLY A 85 6.77 -27.84 -6.66
C GLY A 85 5.57 -28.04 -5.75
N GLN A 86 4.69 -27.03 -5.69
CA GLN A 86 3.47 -27.10 -4.87
C GLN A 86 2.33 -26.31 -5.51
N HIS A 87 1.11 -26.57 -5.05
CA HIS A 87 -0.07 -25.78 -5.36
C HIS A 87 -0.29 -24.78 -4.23
N ILE A 88 -0.58 -23.54 -4.57
CA ILE A 88 -0.82 -22.44 -3.64
C ILE A 88 -2.11 -21.76 -4.07
N ASP A 89 -3.07 -21.68 -3.16
CA ASP A 89 -4.30 -20.91 -3.35
C ASP A 89 -4.22 -19.63 -2.51
N ILE A 90 -4.53 -18.50 -3.15
CA ILE A 90 -4.59 -17.19 -2.51
C ILE A 90 -5.94 -16.57 -2.84
N SER A 91 -6.59 -15.96 -1.85
CA SER A 91 -7.78 -15.13 -2.10
C SER A 91 -7.52 -13.68 -1.75
N MET A 92 -8.10 -12.78 -2.53
CA MET A 92 -8.04 -11.34 -2.27
C MET A 92 -8.65 -11.00 -0.92
N LEU A 93 -9.79 -11.62 -0.58
CA LEU A 93 -10.47 -11.44 0.70
C LEU A 93 -9.57 -11.82 1.88
N GLN A 94 -8.95 -13.00 1.84
CA GLN A 94 -8.11 -13.50 2.92
C GLN A 94 -6.83 -12.67 3.06
N SER A 95 -6.23 -12.25 1.94
CA SER A 95 -5.07 -11.35 1.94
C SER A 95 -5.42 -9.99 2.56
N SER A 96 -6.58 -9.43 2.22
CA SER A 96 -7.05 -8.15 2.76
C SER A 96 -7.39 -8.23 4.25
N LEU A 97 -8.03 -9.33 4.70
CA LEU A 97 -8.28 -9.59 6.12
C LEU A 97 -6.97 -9.69 6.91
N ALA A 98 -6.00 -10.46 6.41
CA ALA A 98 -4.71 -10.63 7.08
C ALA A 98 -3.93 -9.31 7.19
N PHE A 99 -4.05 -8.44 6.18
CA PHE A 99 -3.41 -7.12 6.18
C PHE A 99 -4.06 -6.17 7.18
N MET A 100 -5.38 -6.10 7.20
CA MET A 100 -6.15 -5.17 8.01
C MET A 100 -6.19 -5.56 9.48
N TRP A 101 -6.16 -6.87 9.79
CA TRP A 101 -6.48 -7.41 11.11
C TRP A 101 -5.66 -6.85 12.26
N PRO A 102 -4.30 -6.71 12.17
CA PRO A 102 -3.47 -6.35 13.33
C PRO A 102 -3.84 -5.02 13.98
N ASP A 103 -4.16 -4.01 13.19
CA ASP A 103 -4.51 -2.67 13.64
C ASP A 103 -5.99 -2.33 13.49
N GLY A 104 -6.69 -2.95 12.54
CA GLY A 104 -8.12 -2.72 12.35
C GLY A 104 -9.01 -3.43 13.36
N MET A 105 -8.61 -4.59 13.87
CA MET A 105 -9.39 -5.36 14.85
C MET A 105 -8.95 -5.15 16.30
N MET A 106 -7.65 -4.91 16.55
CA MET A 106 -7.09 -4.62 17.88
C MET A 106 -7.73 -5.49 19.00
N HIS A 107 -8.38 -4.85 19.98
CA HIS A 107 -9.07 -5.51 21.09
C HIS A 107 -10.25 -6.40 20.65
N LYS A 108 -10.87 -6.14 19.50
CA LYS A 108 -11.93 -7.00 18.92
C LYS A 108 -11.42 -8.39 18.50
N THR A 109 -10.11 -8.61 18.50
CA THR A 109 -9.48 -9.93 18.30
C THR A 109 -9.67 -10.85 19.50
N ILE A 110 -9.94 -10.29 20.69
CA ILE A 110 -10.11 -11.04 21.94
C ILE A 110 -11.57 -11.51 22.03
N GLU A 111 -11.79 -12.81 22.04
CA GLU A 111 -13.14 -13.41 22.09
C GLU A 111 -13.84 -13.15 23.43
N ASP A 112 -13.12 -13.30 24.55
CA ASP A 112 -13.66 -12.96 25.87
C ASP A 112 -13.44 -11.48 26.15
N GLN A 113 -14.49 -10.71 26.05
CA GLN A 113 -14.48 -9.26 26.26
C GLN A 113 -14.49 -8.82 27.73
N ASN A 114 -14.47 -9.76 28.70
CA ASN A 114 -14.43 -9.44 30.12
C ASN A 114 -13.12 -8.72 30.48
N GLY A 115 -13.22 -7.47 30.93
CA GLY A 115 -12.07 -6.65 31.30
C GLY A 115 -11.27 -6.07 30.13
N VAL A 116 -11.72 -6.27 28.89
CA VAL A 116 -11.13 -5.62 27.72
C VAL A 116 -11.61 -4.17 27.67
N ILE A 117 -10.67 -3.24 27.57
CA ILE A 117 -10.98 -1.81 27.40
C ILE A 117 -11.25 -1.58 25.92
N ASP A 118 -12.44 -1.06 25.62
CA ASP A 118 -12.80 -0.63 24.28
C ASP A 118 -12.07 0.69 23.97
N MET A 119 -11.00 0.58 23.21
CA MET A 119 -10.22 1.75 22.77
C MET A 119 -10.40 1.97 21.27
N PRO A 120 -10.57 3.21 20.84
CA PRO A 120 -10.59 3.53 19.42
C PRO A 120 -9.31 3.07 18.72
N PRO A 121 -9.37 2.66 17.45
CA PRO A 121 -8.19 2.36 16.66
C PRO A 121 -7.19 3.53 16.67
N MET A 122 -5.89 3.22 16.69
CA MET A 122 -4.85 4.27 16.66
C MET A 122 -5.00 5.21 15.46
N SER A 123 -5.50 4.71 14.34
CA SER A 123 -5.78 5.50 13.14
C SER A 123 -6.85 6.58 13.32
N ASP A 124 -7.72 6.46 14.33
CA ASP A 124 -8.73 7.50 14.61
C ASP A 124 -8.10 8.79 15.11
N TYR A 125 -6.88 8.71 15.61
CA TYR A 125 -6.09 9.85 16.04
C TYR A 125 -5.21 10.46 14.96
N TYR A 126 -5.19 9.88 13.75
CA TYR A 126 -4.47 10.45 12.62
C TYR A 126 -5.23 11.68 12.12
N GLN A 127 -4.56 12.82 12.16
CA GLN A 127 -5.10 14.07 11.68
C GLN A 127 -4.00 14.88 11.03
N THR A 128 -4.34 15.58 9.96
CA THR A 128 -3.48 16.63 9.43
C THR A 128 -3.57 17.87 10.32
N LEU A 129 -2.44 18.54 10.48
CA LEU A 129 -2.41 19.91 10.98
C LEU A 129 -2.52 20.82 9.75
N ASP A 130 -3.66 21.49 9.62
CA ASP A 130 -3.93 22.39 8.51
C ASP A 130 -3.48 23.81 8.86
N LEU A 131 -2.61 24.38 8.04
CA LEU A 131 -2.08 25.73 8.13
C LEU A 131 -2.54 26.53 6.91
N HIS A 132 -2.26 27.84 6.91
CA HIS A 132 -2.76 28.76 5.88
C HIS A 132 -2.24 28.44 4.44
N ASP A 133 -1.09 27.77 4.32
CA ASP A 133 -0.41 27.46 3.04
C ASP A 133 -0.30 25.95 2.77
N GLY A 134 -0.85 25.09 3.61
CA GLY A 134 -0.82 23.65 3.41
C GLY A 134 -1.08 22.84 4.66
N SER A 135 -0.75 21.55 4.64
CA SER A 135 -1.00 20.64 5.74
C SER A 135 0.25 19.84 6.11
N ILE A 136 0.36 19.47 7.37
CA ILE A 136 1.44 18.63 7.92
C ILE A 136 0.82 17.35 8.51
N ALA A 137 1.41 16.20 8.20
CA ALA A 137 1.21 14.96 8.93
C ALA A 137 2.26 14.87 10.05
N MET A 138 1.83 14.56 11.28
CA MET A 138 2.75 14.43 12.43
C MET A 138 2.31 13.32 13.38
N ALA A 139 3.27 12.76 14.14
CA ALA A 139 3.03 11.71 15.14
C ALA A 139 3.65 12.09 16.50
N PRO A 140 3.02 12.97 17.30
CA PRO A 140 3.57 13.48 18.54
C PRO A 140 3.34 12.51 19.71
N LEU A 141 4.02 11.38 19.72
CA LEU A 141 3.79 10.31 20.69
C LEU A 141 4.38 10.59 22.09
N GLN A 142 5.45 11.39 22.18
CA GLN A 142 6.17 11.61 23.44
C GLN A 142 5.77 12.94 24.09
N ASP A 143 5.91 13.02 25.44
CA ASP A 143 5.52 14.22 26.20
C ASP A 143 6.32 15.46 25.78
N HIS A 144 7.63 15.30 25.52
CA HIS A 144 8.47 16.44 25.12
C HIS A 144 8.09 17.02 23.73
N HIS A 145 7.46 16.25 22.84
CA HIS A 145 6.96 16.78 21.58
C HIS A 145 5.94 17.90 21.79
N TRP A 146 5.10 17.73 22.81
CA TRP A 146 4.03 18.68 23.12
C TRP A 146 4.54 20.00 23.69
N ASN A 147 5.77 20.01 24.25
CA ASN A 147 6.43 21.22 24.68
C ASN A 147 6.72 22.20 23.53
N ALA A 148 6.89 21.67 22.33
CA ALA A 148 7.06 22.49 21.11
C ALA A 148 5.72 22.71 20.38
N ILE A 149 4.85 21.72 20.36
CA ILE A 149 3.59 21.75 19.61
C ILE A 149 2.62 22.77 20.20
N LEU A 150 2.37 22.75 21.51
CA LEU A 150 1.40 23.66 22.12
C LEU A 150 1.75 25.15 21.92
N PRO A 151 2.99 25.61 22.17
CA PRO A 151 3.37 26.97 21.84
C PRO A 151 3.30 27.29 20.35
N MET A 152 3.76 26.37 19.48
CA MET A 152 3.69 26.56 18.05
C MET A 152 2.25 26.75 17.56
N LEU A 153 1.30 26.03 18.15
CA LEU A 153 -0.12 26.15 17.83
C LEU A 153 -0.81 27.34 18.47
N GLY A 154 -0.08 28.14 19.30
CA GLY A 154 -0.62 29.31 20.02
C GLY A 154 -1.35 28.97 21.31
N TYR A 155 -1.02 27.85 21.94
CA TYR A 155 -1.59 27.41 23.23
C TYR A 155 -0.52 27.16 24.31
N PRO A 156 0.45 28.05 24.54
CA PRO A 156 1.52 27.84 25.52
C PRO A 156 0.99 27.62 26.95
N GLU A 157 -0.19 28.16 27.28
CA GLU A 157 -0.83 28.01 28.59
C GLU A 157 -1.23 26.55 28.91
N LEU A 158 -1.38 25.71 27.89
CA LEU A 158 -1.76 24.31 28.09
C LEU A 158 -0.59 23.40 28.50
N LEU A 159 0.63 23.88 28.50
CA LEU A 159 1.78 23.12 28.99
C LEU A 159 1.65 22.67 30.45
N GLU A 160 1.01 23.47 31.27
CA GLU A 160 0.78 23.16 32.68
C GLU A 160 -0.57 22.49 32.96
N ASP A 161 -1.41 22.32 31.93
CA ASP A 161 -2.71 21.69 32.07
C ASP A 161 -2.57 20.14 32.12
N PRO A 162 -3.07 19.49 33.22
CA PRO A 162 -2.99 18.04 33.37
C PRO A 162 -3.59 17.23 32.21
N ARG A 163 -4.47 17.82 31.40
CA ARG A 163 -5.05 17.18 30.22
C ARG A 163 -4.06 17.06 29.07
N PHE A 164 -3.00 17.87 29.02
CA PHE A 164 -2.06 17.97 27.91
C PHE A 164 -0.61 17.65 28.29
N ASN A 165 -0.22 17.83 29.55
CA ASN A 165 1.17 17.73 30.00
C ASN A 165 1.71 16.28 30.10
N SER A 166 0.88 15.28 29.91
CA SER A 166 1.29 13.87 29.93
C SER A 166 0.55 13.05 28.89
N MET A 167 1.15 11.95 28.47
CA MET A 167 0.51 11.00 27.54
C MET A 167 -0.83 10.49 28.07
N GLY A 168 -0.89 10.13 29.38
CA GLY A 168 -2.13 9.67 30.01
C GLY A 168 -3.22 10.74 30.00
N GLY A 169 -2.87 12.00 30.31
CA GLY A 169 -3.80 13.13 30.24
C GLY A 169 -4.36 13.33 28.85
N ARG A 170 -3.51 13.32 27.85
CA ARG A 170 -3.92 13.47 26.44
C ARG A 170 -4.81 12.33 25.94
N LEU A 171 -4.49 11.08 26.31
CA LEU A 171 -5.34 9.92 25.95
C LEU A 171 -6.73 10.02 26.57
N MET A 172 -6.81 10.43 27.84
CA MET A 172 -8.10 10.61 28.54
C MET A 172 -8.91 11.80 28.02
N HIS A 173 -8.26 12.76 27.36
CA HIS A 173 -8.90 13.97 26.86
C HIS A 173 -8.64 14.19 25.35
N MET A 174 -8.62 13.08 24.59
CA MET A 174 -8.27 13.10 23.18
C MET A 174 -9.13 14.06 22.36
N ASP A 175 -10.43 14.17 22.68
CA ASP A 175 -11.33 15.11 21.99
C ASP A 175 -10.83 16.56 22.05
N HIS A 176 -10.30 16.99 23.21
CA HIS A 176 -9.72 18.32 23.35
C HIS A 176 -8.39 18.47 22.60
N VAL A 177 -7.59 17.39 22.58
CA VAL A 177 -6.35 17.37 21.78
C VAL A 177 -6.69 17.55 20.30
N MET A 178 -7.68 16.81 19.82
CA MET A 178 -8.11 16.90 18.43
C MET A 178 -8.73 18.24 18.07
N GLU A 179 -9.41 18.89 19.03
CA GLU A 179 -9.95 20.24 18.84
C GLU A 179 -8.83 21.27 18.63
N ILE A 180 -7.78 21.23 19.45
CA ILE A 180 -6.61 22.12 19.32
C ILE A 180 -5.91 21.95 17.98
N LEU A 181 -5.74 20.70 17.54
CA LEU A 181 -5.13 20.40 16.25
C LEU A 181 -5.98 20.88 15.04
N ARG A 182 -7.30 20.92 15.20
CA ARG A 182 -8.23 21.43 14.17
C ARG A 182 -8.32 22.96 14.14
N GLN A 183 -7.97 23.62 15.23
CA GLN A 183 -8.10 25.07 15.40
C GLN A 183 -6.78 25.72 15.87
N PRO A 184 -5.71 25.61 15.08
CA PRO A 184 -4.44 26.25 15.44
C PRO A 184 -4.60 27.77 15.51
N ARG A 185 -4.04 28.37 16.56
CA ARG A 185 -4.02 29.85 16.79
C ARG A 185 -2.67 30.41 16.35
N THR A 186 -2.21 30.05 15.16
CA THR A 186 -0.89 30.40 14.66
C THR A 186 -0.96 30.83 13.21
N ASP A 187 -0.05 31.74 12.83
CA ASP A 187 0.17 32.17 11.45
C ASP A 187 1.42 31.52 10.82
N HIS A 188 1.99 30.50 11.47
CA HIS A 188 3.14 29.78 10.90
C HIS A 188 2.79 29.16 9.54
N SER A 189 3.73 29.29 8.61
CA SER A 189 3.71 28.51 7.37
C SER A 189 4.07 27.05 7.64
N VAL A 190 3.79 26.16 6.68
CA VAL A 190 4.21 24.76 6.72
C VAL A 190 5.71 24.63 6.96
N ASP A 191 6.53 25.43 6.27
CA ASP A 191 7.98 25.40 6.41
C ASP A 191 8.48 25.82 7.79
N GLU A 192 7.87 26.84 8.40
CA GLU A 192 8.20 27.30 9.75
C GLU A 192 7.80 26.26 10.79
N ALA A 193 6.60 25.70 10.69
CA ALA A 193 6.12 24.68 11.59
C ALA A 193 6.96 23.40 11.49
N LEU A 194 7.33 22.95 10.28
CA LEU A 194 8.23 21.81 10.09
C LEU A 194 9.60 22.02 10.72
N LYS A 195 10.17 23.23 10.66
CA LYS A 195 11.44 23.54 11.34
C LYS A 195 11.32 23.42 12.85
N ILE A 196 10.23 23.94 13.44
CA ILE A 196 9.97 23.85 14.89
C ILE A 196 9.80 22.38 15.30
N LEU A 197 8.96 21.64 14.58
CA LEU A 197 8.67 20.25 14.87
C LEU A 197 9.91 19.35 14.75
N THR A 198 10.69 19.52 13.66
CA THR A 198 11.93 18.78 13.45
C THR A 198 12.97 19.07 14.53
N ALA A 199 13.12 20.33 14.95
CA ALA A 199 14.04 20.71 16.01
C ALA A 199 13.65 20.11 17.39
N ALA A 200 12.37 19.77 17.58
CA ALA A 200 11.84 19.11 18.77
C ALA A 200 11.75 17.58 18.62
N ASP A 201 12.36 17.00 17.58
CA ASP A 201 12.35 15.55 17.29
C ASP A 201 10.94 14.98 17.08
N VAL A 202 9.98 15.79 16.64
CA VAL A 202 8.63 15.35 16.31
C VAL A 202 8.64 14.69 14.93
N PRO A 203 8.22 13.43 14.79
CA PRO A 203 8.03 12.83 13.47
C PRO A 203 6.98 13.60 12.68
N CYS A 204 7.38 14.24 11.61
CA CYS A 204 6.49 15.08 10.79
C CYS A 204 6.94 15.13 9.33
N ALA A 205 5.99 15.40 8.44
CA ALA A 205 6.24 15.62 7.01
C ALA A 205 5.13 16.51 6.42
N PRO A 206 5.42 17.26 5.35
CA PRO A 206 4.37 17.97 4.61
C PRO A 206 3.44 16.98 3.91
N CYS A 207 2.15 17.29 3.83
CA CYS A 207 1.21 16.58 2.98
C CYS A 207 1.39 17.04 1.53
N VAL A 208 1.99 16.21 0.70
CA VAL A 208 2.34 16.57 -0.69
C VAL A 208 1.22 16.18 -1.63
N ALA A 209 0.79 17.09 -2.51
CA ALA A 209 -0.13 16.78 -3.58
C ALA A 209 0.51 15.83 -4.60
N ARG A 210 -0.29 14.97 -5.25
CA ARG A 210 0.23 13.98 -6.21
C ARG A 210 1.03 14.60 -7.36
N ASP A 211 0.62 15.78 -7.82
CA ASP A 211 1.28 16.48 -8.92
C ASP A 211 2.65 17.09 -8.52
N ASP A 212 2.89 17.27 -7.22
CA ASP A 212 4.13 17.81 -6.69
C ASP A 212 5.12 16.76 -6.19
N LEU A 213 4.72 15.48 -6.18
CA LEU A 213 5.60 14.37 -5.71
C LEU A 213 6.94 14.36 -6.44
N LYS A 214 6.94 14.59 -7.76
CA LYS A 214 8.17 14.58 -8.59
C LYS A 214 9.18 15.66 -8.21
N LYS A 215 8.75 16.73 -7.56
CA LYS A 215 9.57 17.90 -7.19
C LYS A 215 9.99 17.89 -5.72
N HIS A 216 9.53 16.89 -4.96
CA HIS A 216 9.81 16.85 -3.53
C HIS A 216 11.29 16.46 -3.29
N PRO A 217 12.08 17.27 -2.54
CA PRO A 217 13.53 17.08 -2.41
C PRO A 217 13.93 15.68 -1.89
N GLN A 218 13.17 15.12 -0.95
CA GLN A 218 13.44 13.79 -0.42
C GLN A 218 13.18 12.69 -1.46
N ILE A 219 12.15 12.85 -2.30
CA ILE A 219 11.83 11.89 -3.37
C ILE A 219 12.91 11.91 -4.44
N GLU A 220 13.42 13.10 -4.78
CA GLU A 220 14.56 13.28 -5.70
C GLU A 220 15.85 12.69 -5.08
N ALA A 221 16.17 13.06 -3.83
CA ALA A 221 17.40 12.64 -3.17
C ALA A 221 17.56 11.12 -3.04
N ILE A 222 16.46 10.39 -2.81
CA ILE A 222 16.47 8.93 -2.76
C ILE A 222 16.27 8.29 -4.14
N GLU A 223 16.19 9.10 -5.19
CA GLU A 223 15.95 8.63 -6.57
C GLU A 223 14.76 7.67 -6.65
N ALA A 224 13.65 7.99 -5.97
CA ALA A 224 12.48 7.13 -5.88
C ALA A 224 11.76 6.93 -7.22
N LEU A 225 11.95 7.88 -8.13
CA LEU A 225 11.34 7.91 -9.46
C LEU A 225 12.41 7.88 -10.54
N GLU A 226 12.09 7.30 -11.68
CA GLU A 226 12.91 7.37 -12.90
C GLU A 226 12.05 7.77 -14.08
N THR A 227 12.67 8.46 -15.04
CA THR A 227 12.03 8.85 -16.30
C THR A 227 12.76 8.22 -17.46
N TYR A 228 12.04 7.59 -18.37
CA TYR A 228 12.59 7.01 -19.61
C TYR A 228 11.69 7.31 -20.80
N GLU A 229 12.28 7.37 -21.98
CA GLU A 229 11.57 7.61 -23.24
C GLU A 229 11.01 6.31 -23.79
N THR A 230 9.78 6.38 -24.30
CA THR A 230 9.11 5.27 -24.96
C THR A 230 8.67 5.65 -26.36
N PRO A 231 8.74 4.72 -27.34
CA PRO A 231 8.31 5.03 -28.71
C PRO A 231 6.83 5.39 -28.83
N LEU A 232 5.97 4.79 -27.96
CA LEU A 232 4.53 4.96 -28.03
C LEU A 232 4.00 6.15 -27.23
N HIS A 233 4.64 6.48 -26.09
CA HIS A 233 4.08 7.41 -25.11
C HIS A 233 4.99 8.58 -24.78
N GLY A 234 6.19 8.67 -25.41
CA GLY A 234 7.20 9.65 -25.03
C GLY A 234 7.76 9.38 -23.62
N ALA A 235 8.06 10.44 -22.89
CA ALA A 235 8.63 10.36 -21.55
C ALA A 235 7.62 9.78 -20.53
N LEU A 236 7.99 8.69 -19.89
CA LEU A 236 7.25 8.10 -18.77
C LEU A 236 8.05 8.22 -17.48
N THR A 237 7.41 8.66 -16.40
CA THR A 237 7.98 8.64 -15.04
C THR A 237 7.31 7.55 -14.24
N VAL A 238 8.10 6.66 -13.67
CA VAL A 238 7.63 5.52 -12.87
C VAL A 238 8.42 5.42 -11.57
N PRO A 239 7.85 4.80 -10.52
CA PRO A 239 8.62 4.50 -9.32
C PRO A 239 9.66 3.41 -9.61
N ARG A 240 10.86 3.59 -9.06
CA ARG A 240 11.86 2.52 -9.03
C ARG A 240 11.46 1.40 -8.08
N PRO A 241 11.95 0.16 -8.25
CA PRO A 241 11.80 -0.89 -7.27
C PRO A 241 12.28 -0.42 -5.89
N PRO A 242 11.48 -0.58 -4.82
CA PRO A 242 11.83 -0.07 -3.50
C PRO A 242 12.99 -0.84 -2.85
N ALA A 243 13.16 -2.13 -3.18
CA ALA A 243 14.28 -2.93 -2.72
C ALA A 243 15.50 -2.69 -3.61
N ARG A 244 16.61 -2.28 -2.99
CA ARG A 244 17.90 -2.09 -3.66
C ARG A 244 18.86 -3.15 -3.16
N PHE A 245 19.38 -3.98 -4.06
CA PHE A 245 20.37 -5.00 -3.76
C PHE A 245 21.77 -4.45 -4.08
N GLU A 246 22.72 -4.70 -3.19
CA GLU A 246 24.10 -4.26 -3.37
C GLU A 246 24.71 -4.88 -4.64
N GLY A 247 25.27 -4.04 -5.50
CA GLY A 247 25.90 -4.48 -6.75
C GLY A 247 24.96 -4.75 -7.91
N GLU A 248 23.63 -4.60 -7.71
CA GLU A 248 22.65 -4.73 -8.78
C GLU A 248 22.05 -3.37 -9.15
N ASN A 249 22.11 -3.02 -10.42
CA ASN A 249 21.24 -1.98 -10.96
C ASN A 249 19.86 -2.60 -11.15
N ALA A 250 18.85 -2.11 -10.44
CA ALA A 250 17.47 -2.47 -10.73
C ALA A 250 17.22 -2.21 -12.23
N SER A 251 16.86 -3.24 -12.98
CA SER A 251 16.56 -3.08 -14.39
C SER A 251 15.37 -2.16 -14.56
N GLN A 252 15.46 -1.23 -15.48
CA GLN A 252 14.31 -0.44 -15.91
C GLN A 252 13.19 -1.39 -16.33
N ALA A 253 11.97 -1.14 -15.85
CA ALA A 253 10.81 -1.84 -16.37
C ALA A 253 10.72 -1.55 -17.89
N ALA A 254 10.62 -2.59 -18.69
CA ALA A 254 10.37 -2.41 -20.12
C ALA A 254 9.02 -1.69 -20.31
N PRO A 255 8.90 -0.77 -21.27
CA PRO A 255 7.64 -0.15 -21.58
C PRO A 255 6.60 -1.18 -21.99
N SER A 256 5.32 -0.83 -21.86
CA SER A 256 4.24 -1.67 -22.40
C SER A 256 4.44 -1.88 -23.90
N PRO A 257 4.43 -3.13 -24.39
CA PRO A 257 4.54 -3.40 -25.81
C PRO A 257 3.28 -2.96 -26.56
N GLY A 258 3.44 -2.64 -27.83
CA GLY A 258 2.31 -2.55 -28.74
C GLY A 258 1.60 -3.88 -28.92
N LEU A 259 0.36 -3.85 -29.43
CA LEU A 259 -0.40 -5.07 -29.68
C LEU A 259 0.34 -5.96 -30.71
N GLY A 260 0.70 -7.16 -30.28
CA GLY A 260 1.40 -8.13 -31.13
C GLY A 260 2.91 -7.93 -31.30
N GLU A 261 3.50 -6.89 -30.70
CA GLU A 261 4.92 -6.55 -30.85
C GLU A 261 5.87 -7.73 -30.56
N HIS A 262 5.55 -8.55 -29.56
CA HIS A 262 6.36 -9.70 -29.18
C HIS A 262 5.91 -11.02 -29.77
N SER A 263 4.78 -11.07 -30.50
CA SER A 263 4.17 -12.33 -30.96
C SER A 263 5.11 -13.16 -31.83
N ARG A 264 5.79 -12.53 -32.80
CA ARG A 264 6.73 -13.22 -33.68
C ARG A 264 7.87 -13.89 -32.90
N GLY A 265 8.56 -13.12 -32.06
CA GLY A 265 9.67 -13.62 -31.26
C GLY A 265 9.26 -14.75 -30.29
N ILE A 266 8.07 -14.67 -29.73
CA ILE A 266 7.52 -15.73 -28.87
C ILE A 266 7.30 -17.03 -29.70
N LEU A 267 6.68 -16.93 -30.87
CA LEU A 267 6.43 -18.08 -31.74
C LEU A 267 7.72 -18.69 -32.24
N GLU A 268 8.73 -17.89 -32.62
CA GLU A 268 10.06 -18.40 -33.01
C GLU A 268 10.72 -19.16 -31.85
N THR A 269 10.62 -18.64 -30.61
CA THR A 269 11.13 -19.32 -29.40
C THR A 269 10.43 -20.68 -29.17
N LEU A 270 9.17 -20.79 -29.56
CA LEU A 270 8.39 -22.04 -29.49
C LEU A 270 8.67 -23.00 -30.67
N GLY A 271 9.54 -22.61 -31.62
CA GLY A 271 9.97 -23.46 -32.74
C GLY A 271 9.12 -23.34 -33.98
N TYR A 272 8.23 -22.35 -34.08
CA TYR A 272 7.51 -22.07 -35.34
C TYR A 272 8.46 -21.50 -36.38
N SER A 273 8.36 -21.96 -37.61
CA SER A 273 9.12 -21.35 -38.72
C SER A 273 8.50 -20.01 -39.13
N GLY A 274 9.32 -19.10 -39.69
CA GLY A 274 8.80 -17.83 -40.20
C GLY A 274 7.62 -18.00 -41.16
N LYS A 275 7.63 -19.07 -41.98
CA LYS A 275 6.53 -19.41 -42.90
C LYS A 275 5.24 -19.81 -42.18
N ASP A 276 5.35 -20.54 -41.05
CA ASP A 276 4.18 -20.93 -40.26
C ASP A 276 3.60 -19.69 -39.57
N ILE A 277 4.46 -18.80 -39.06
CA ILE A 277 4.04 -17.55 -38.44
C ILE A 277 3.33 -16.63 -39.45
N ASP A 278 3.87 -16.51 -40.64
CA ASP A 278 3.26 -15.70 -41.70
C ASP A 278 1.88 -16.25 -42.11
N ALA A 279 1.72 -17.59 -42.12
CA ALA A 279 0.43 -18.22 -42.33
C ALA A 279 -0.57 -17.89 -41.22
N LEU A 280 -0.17 -17.98 -39.95
CA LEU A 280 -1.02 -17.65 -38.81
C LEU A 280 -1.44 -16.15 -38.83
N VAL A 281 -0.56 -15.27 -39.25
CA VAL A 281 -0.87 -13.85 -39.42
C VAL A 281 -1.85 -13.67 -40.58
N ALA A 282 -1.66 -14.35 -41.73
CA ALA A 282 -2.55 -14.23 -42.86
C ALA A 282 -3.97 -14.77 -42.58
N GLU A 283 -4.08 -15.77 -41.72
CA GLU A 283 -5.36 -16.31 -41.23
C GLU A 283 -6.02 -15.40 -40.14
N GLY A 284 -5.34 -14.40 -39.65
CA GLY A 284 -5.82 -13.55 -38.55
C GLY A 284 -5.81 -14.23 -37.18
N SER A 285 -5.14 -15.38 -37.05
CA SER A 285 -5.01 -16.11 -35.78
C SER A 285 -4.02 -15.44 -34.82
N VAL A 286 -3.08 -14.68 -35.35
CA VAL A 286 -2.05 -13.94 -34.57
C VAL A 286 -1.87 -12.55 -35.19
N ALA A 287 -1.77 -11.54 -34.31
CA ALA A 287 -1.27 -10.23 -34.72
C ALA A 287 0.23 -10.16 -34.42
N CYS A 288 1.01 -9.67 -35.39
CA CYS A 288 2.40 -9.29 -35.21
C CYS A 288 2.51 -7.78 -35.47
N GLY A 289 2.98 -7.03 -34.45
CA GLY A 289 3.23 -5.60 -34.57
C GLY A 289 4.54 -5.31 -35.27
#